data_f84b0f16b8f62e775c214aceb99f1108
#
_entry.id   f84b0f16b8f62e775c214aceb99f1108
#
_cell.length_a   1.000
_cell.length_b   1.000
_cell.length_c   1.000
_cell.angle_alpha   90.00
_cell.angle_beta   90.00
_cell.angle_gamma   90.00
#
_symmetry.space_group_name_H-M   'P 1'
#
loop_
_entity.id
_entity.type
_entity.pdbx_description
1 polymer ?
#
loop_
_entity_poly.entity_id
_entity_poly.type
_entity_poly.pdbx_seq_one_letter_code
_entity_poly.pdbx_strand_id
1 'polypeptide(L)'
;MTAKKKFNFKAPLEVFAKSIVQPMMYLSVAGILLIVGIILTNKTICALVPVLGSGPFQLVGAIVYQSLMFIINNLSILFCVGIAGAMAKKNKGHASLIALMSFFLFLQANNIVLNATGSLADASGMLGLTGTGQSTVMGIQVLDTGVFGGIILGCITGAVFNKYSNKQFPIALSMFSGVRFPFLIMIIISWIMGAGFCIVWPPVQGAISSVAGIIKESGNIGLFIYGMLNKLLVPTGLHHLIYTPLQFSDMGGTLTLGDQVIAGAYPIRVAEMAMTGQPFSDSTYFNSYTFNNLWPYIGIGLAFIYTAYKGNKDKTKAVIIPLIITAVLSCVTEPMDFLFVFAAPVLFVVH
;
A
#
# COMPACT_ATOMS: atom_id res chain seq x y z
N MET A 1 30.27 -28.05 26.34
CA MET A 1 29.35 -26.94 26.69
C MET A 1 29.07 -26.12 25.43
N THR A 2 27.96 -26.38 24.77
CA THR A 2 27.54 -25.66 23.55
C THR A 2 26.83 -24.36 24.00
N ALA A 3 27.47 -23.23 23.77
CA ALA A 3 26.89 -21.91 24.03
C ALA A 3 25.62 -21.76 23.17
N LYS A 4 24.45 -21.71 23.81
CA LYS A 4 23.18 -21.32 23.19
C LYS A 4 23.37 -19.92 22.56
N LYS A 5 23.46 -19.84 21.25
CA LYS A 5 23.41 -18.58 20.49
C LYS A 5 22.11 -17.87 20.86
N LYS A 6 22.17 -16.86 21.70
CA LYS A 6 21.02 -15.96 21.96
C LYS A 6 20.56 -15.39 20.61
N PHE A 7 19.34 -15.72 20.23
CA PHE A 7 18.73 -15.21 19.00
C PHE A 7 18.58 -13.70 19.16
N ASN A 8 19.44 -12.93 18.53
CA ASN A 8 19.41 -11.48 18.59
C ASN A 8 18.36 -10.96 17.59
N PHE A 9 17.16 -10.68 18.07
CA PHE A 9 16.03 -10.22 17.28
C PHE A 9 16.24 -8.80 16.69
N LYS A 10 17.15 -8.01 17.27
CA LYS A 10 17.40 -6.61 16.86
C LYS A 10 18.03 -6.51 15.46
N ALA A 11 19.01 -7.33 15.16
CA ALA A 11 19.73 -7.24 13.87
C ALA A 11 18.85 -7.57 12.64
N PRO A 12 18.01 -8.64 12.64
CA PRO A 12 17.06 -8.88 11.55
C PRO A 12 16.02 -7.75 11.41
N LEU A 13 15.53 -7.19 12.52
CA LEU A 13 14.55 -6.11 12.52
C LEU A 13 15.13 -4.81 11.95
N GLU A 14 16.38 -4.47 12.27
CA GLU A 14 17.07 -3.31 11.70
C GLU A 14 17.29 -3.46 10.19
N VAL A 15 17.67 -4.65 9.72
CA VAL A 15 17.82 -4.93 8.28
C VAL A 15 16.48 -4.81 7.58
N PHE A 16 15.42 -5.35 8.16
CA PHE A 16 14.06 -5.27 7.66
C PHE A 16 13.58 -3.80 7.58
N ALA A 17 13.71 -3.03 8.66
CA ALA A 17 13.35 -1.62 8.68
C ALA A 17 14.09 -0.80 7.61
N LYS A 18 15.41 -0.99 7.49
CA LYS A 18 16.20 -0.35 6.42
C LYS A 18 15.77 -0.76 5.02
N SER A 19 15.33 -2.00 4.85
CA SER A 19 14.88 -2.52 3.56
C SER A 19 13.56 -1.91 3.10
N ILE A 20 12.68 -1.60 4.04
CA ILE A 20 11.39 -0.94 3.76
C ILE A 20 11.60 0.52 3.35
N VAL A 21 12.55 1.23 3.96
CA VAL A 21 12.81 2.65 3.66
C VAL A 21 13.24 2.87 2.21
N GLN A 22 13.93 1.91 1.59
CA GLN A 22 14.48 2.08 0.25
C GLN A 22 13.41 2.31 -0.84
N PRO A 23 12.33 1.52 -0.98
CA PRO A 23 11.24 1.81 -1.91
C PRO A 23 10.56 3.16 -1.65
N MET A 24 10.45 3.55 -0.39
CA MET A 24 9.73 4.76 0.01
C MET A 24 10.39 6.07 -0.42
N MET A 25 11.73 6.09 -0.53
CA MET A 25 12.44 7.27 -1.02
C MET A 25 12.03 7.62 -2.47
N TYR A 26 11.74 6.62 -3.30
CA TYR A 26 11.28 6.84 -4.67
C TYR A 26 9.82 7.29 -4.73
N LEU A 27 9.00 6.83 -3.78
CA LEU A 27 7.59 7.24 -3.68
C LEU A 27 7.44 8.72 -3.35
N SER A 28 8.36 9.30 -2.59
CA SER A 28 8.36 10.74 -2.30
C SER A 28 8.50 11.57 -3.59
N VAL A 29 9.38 11.15 -4.48
CA VAL A 29 9.57 11.81 -5.79
C VAL A 29 8.34 11.64 -6.67
N ALA A 30 7.80 10.41 -6.73
CA ALA A 30 6.57 10.13 -7.48
C ALA A 30 5.38 10.96 -6.96
N GLY A 31 5.24 11.08 -5.63
CA GLY A 31 4.18 11.87 -5.01
C GLY A 31 4.24 13.36 -5.36
N ILE A 32 5.43 13.96 -5.38
CA ILE A 32 5.58 15.38 -5.78
C ILE A 32 5.18 15.57 -7.25
N LEU A 33 5.62 14.70 -8.13
CA LEU A 33 5.27 14.78 -9.55
C LEU A 33 3.78 14.49 -9.77
N LEU A 34 3.16 13.64 -8.95
CA LEU A 34 1.73 13.36 -8.99
C LEU A 34 0.88 14.61 -8.81
N ILE A 35 1.34 15.58 -7.99
CA ILE A 35 0.66 16.86 -7.80
C ILE A 35 0.47 17.60 -9.12
N VAL A 36 1.49 17.59 -9.97
CA VAL A 36 1.40 18.21 -11.31
C VAL A 36 0.32 17.52 -12.14
N GLY A 37 0.28 16.18 -12.12
CA GLY A 37 -0.77 15.40 -12.80
C GLY A 37 -2.17 15.74 -12.27
N ILE A 38 -2.33 15.84 -10.94
CA ILE A 38 -3.60 16.21 -10.30
C ILE A 38 -4.04 17.62 -10.73
N ILE A 39 -3.15 18.61 -10.67
CA ILE A 39 -3.47 20.00 -11.07
C ILE A 39 -3.94 20.05 -12.52
N LEU A 40 -3.25 19.37 -13.42
CA LEU A 40 -3.56 19.37 -14.84
C LEU A 40 -4.86 18.61 -15.19
N THR A 41 -5.27 17.64 -14.37
CA THR A 41 -6.47 16.82 -14.62
C THR A 41 -7.68 17.24 -13.78
N ASN A 42 -7.52 18.15 -12.82
CA ASN A 42 -8.59 18.57 -11.93
C ASN A 42 -9.59 19.49 -12.64
N LYS A 43 -10.83 19.04 -12.76
CA LYS A 43 -11.89 19.78 -13.46
C LYS A 43 -12.13 21.19 -12.91
N THR A 44 -12.05 21.36 -11.59
CA THR A 44 -12.26 22.66 -10.94
C THR A 44 -11.15 23.64 -11.29
N ILE A 45 -9.89 23.18 -11.27
CA ILE A 45 -8.73 24.01 -11.63
C ILE A 45 -8.79 24.37 -13.12
N CYS A 46 -9.14 23.42 -13.97
CA CYS A 46 -9.30 23.66 -15.41
C CYS A 46 -10.43 24.64 -15.72
N ALA A 47 -11.49 24.67 -14.92
CA ALA A 47 -12.56 25.66 -15.04
C ALA A 47 -12.09 27.08 -14.67
N LEU A 48 -11.21 27.21 -13.67
CA LEU A 48 -10.62 28.48 -13.25
C LEU A 48 -9.54 28.98 -14.23
N VAL A 49 -8.81 28.04 -14.85
CA VAL A 49 -7.73 28.33 -15.81
C VAL A 49 -7.97 27.56 -17.10
N PRO A 50 -8.77 28.10 -18.05
CA PRO A 50 -9.24 27.37 -19.23
C PRO A 50 -8.11 26.80 -20.12
N VAL A 51 -6.94 27.41 -20.12
CA VAL A 51 -5.76 26.91 -20.85
C VAL A 51 -5.36 25.50 -20.43
N LEU A 52 -5.48 25.17 -19.12
CA LEU A 52 -5.19 23.85 -18.59
C LEU A 52 -6.20 22.79 -19.02
N GLY A 53 -7.42 23.23 -19.41
CA GLY A 53 -8.46 22.36 -19.98
C GLY A 53 -8.22 21.98 -21.45
N SER A 54 -7.19 22.54 -22.12
CA SER A 54 -6.90 22.21 -23.51
C SER A 54 -6.30 20.80 -23.66
N GLY A 55 -6.56 20.16 -24.81
CA GLY A 55 -6.17 18.76 -25.07
C GLY A 55 -4.72 18.40 -24.75
N PRO A 56 -3.72 19.21 -25.16
CA PRO A 56 -2.31 18.89 -24.84
C PRO A 56 -2.00 18.85 -23.35
N PHE A 57 -2.54 19.82 -22.57
CA PHE A 57 -2.31 19.83 -21.10
C PHE A 57 -3.04 18.68 -20.40
N GLN A 58 -4.26 18.34 -20.84
CA GLN A 58 -5.00 17.19 -20.32
C GLN A 58 -4.27 15.88 -20.63
N LEU A 59 -3.70 15.72 -21.82
CA LEU A 59 -2.92 14.53 -22.17
C LEU A 59 -1.67 14.42 -21.29
N VAL A 60 -0.90 15.49 -21.13
CA VAL A 60 0.28 15.49 -20.24
C VAL A 60 -0.11 15.19 -18.81
N GLY A 61 -1.17 15.83 -18.32
CA GLY A 61 -1.70 15.59 -16.98
C GLY A 61 -2.11 14.13 -16.78
N ALA A 62 -2.82 13.54 -17.73
CA ALA A 62 -3.22 12.13 -17.69
C ALA A 62 -2.01 11.19 -17.71
N ILE A 63 -1.00 11.44 -18.55
CA ILE A 63 0.24 10.65 -18.57
C ILE A 63 0.92 10.69 -17.20
N VAL A 64 1.13 11.88 -16.64
CA VAL A 64 1.79 12.05 -15.36
C VAL A 64 0.98 11.38 -14.24
N TYR A 65 -0.32 11.67 -14.17
CA TYR A 65 -1.19 11.12 -13.13
C TYR A 65 -1.29 9.60 -13.19
N GLN A 66 -1.66 9.05 -14.35
CA GLN A 66 -1.94 7.61 -14.46
C GLN A 66 -0.67 6.76 -14.34
N SER A 67 0.46 7.20 -14.91
CA SER A 67 1.72 6.45 -14.81
C SER A 67 2.25 6.41 -13.37
N LEU A 68 2.16 7.51 -12.63
CA LEU A 68 2.60 7.56 -11.23
C LEU A 68 1.63 6.84 -10.32
N MET A 69 0.31 6.95 -10.54
CA MET A 69 -0.68 6.15 -9.82
C MET A 69 -0.51 4.66 -10.07
N PHE A 70 -0.08 4.25 -11.26
CA PHE A 70 0.22 2.85 -11.53
C PHE A 70 1.36 2.32 -10.64
N ILE A 71 2.39 3.14 -10.36
CA ILE A 71 3.46 2.78 -9.40
C ILE A 71 2.88 2.62 -7.99
N ILE A 72 2.05 3.57 -7.54
CA ILE A 72 1.44 3.56 -6.21
C ILE A 72 0.50 2.37 -6.05
N ASN A 73 -0.33 2.08 -7.04
CA ASN A 73 -1.26 0.95 -6.99
C ASN A 73 -0.55 -0.42 -7.03
N ASN A 74 0.73 -0.47 -7.42
CA ASN A 74 1.53 -1.69 -7.47
C ASN A 74 2.67 -1.70 -6.44
N LEU A 75 2.49 -1.07 -5.28
CA LEU A 75 3.50 -0.99 -4.21
C LEU A 75 4.01 -2.35 -3.74
N SER A 76 3.17 -3.36 -3.72
CA SER A 76 3.53 -4.71 -3.27
C SER A 76 4.73 -5.30 -4.01
N ILE A 77 4.82 -5.07 -5.33
CA ILE A 77 5.99 -5.53 -6.12
C ILE A 77 7.26 -4.74 -5.76
N LEU A 78 7.13 -3.43 -5.54
CA LEU A 78 8.27 -2.58 -5.17
C LEU A 78 8.85 -3.00 -3.82
N PHE A 79 7.98 -3.29 -2.85
CA PHE A 79 8.41 -3.83 -1.56
C PHE A 79 9.06 -5.21 -1.70
N CYS A 80 8.49 -6.11 -2.48
CA CYS A 80 9.07 -7.45 -2.72
C CYS A 80 10.50 -7.34 -3.25
N VAL A 81 10.67 -6.60 -4.33
CA VAL A 81 11.96 -6.43 -5.02
C VAL A 81 12.98 -5.67 -4.16
N GLY A 82 12.53 -4.57 -3.53
CA GLY A 82 13.36 -3.73 -2.69
C GLY A 82 13.87 -4.46 -1.44
N ILE A 83 12.98 -5.15 -0.73
CA ILE A 83 13.33 -5.91 0.48
C ILE A 83 14.30 -7.04 0.16
N ALA A 84 14.04 -7.83 -0.87
CA ALA A 84 14.93 -8.93 -1.25
C ALA A 84 16.34 -8.41 -1.60
N GLY A 85 16.43 -7.33 -2.38
CA GLY A 85 17.70 -6.70 -2.73
C GLY A 85 18.43 -6.10 -1.53
N ALA A 86 17.70 -5.46 -0.60
CA ALA A 86 18.28 -4.88 0.60
C ALA A 86 18.75 -5.95 1.61
N MET A 87 18.00 -7.05 1.76
CA MET A 87 18.36 -8.17 2.62
C MET A 87 19.53 -9.00 2.08
N ALA A 88 19.78 -9.00 0.78
CA ALA A 88 20.85 -9.76 0.16
C ALA A 88 22.23 -9.23 0.59
N LYS A 89 23.07 -10.14 1.12
CA LYS A 89 24.43 -9.82 1.57
C LYS A 89 25.39 -9.58 0.40
N LYS A 90 25.18 -10.29 -0.71
CA LYS A 90 25.98 -10.22 -1.96
C LYS A 90 25.02 -10.29 -3.16
N ASN A 91 25.47 -9.85 -4.31
CA ASN A 91 24.73 -9.97 -5.58
C ASN A 91 23.29 -9.46 -5.47
N LYS A 92 23.09 -8.26 -4.88
CA LYS A 92 21.78 -7.66 -4.59
C LYS A 92 20.87 -7.60 -5.81
N GLY A 93 21.41 -7.26 -6.99
CA GLY A 93 20.66 -7.23 -8.25
C GLY A 93 20.03 -8.58 -8.62
N HIS A 94 20.77 -9.69 -8.42
CA HIS A 94 20.21 -11.03 -8.65
C HIS A 94 19.08 -11.36 -7.65
N ALA A 95 19.21 -10.98 -6.38
CA ALA A 95 18.15 -11.19 -5.40
C ALA A 95 16.88 -10.39 -5.77
N SER A 96 17.04 -9.14 -6.19
CA SER A 96 15.94 -8.30 -6.69
C SER A 96 15.26 -8.89 -7.93
N LEU A 97 16.04 -9.39 -8.88
CA LEU A 97 15.49 -10.01 -10.09
C LEU A 97 14.73 -11.30 -9.77
N ILE A 98 15.27 -12.14 -8.87
CA ILE A 98 14.57 -13.35 -8.40
C ILE A 98 13.26 -12.96 -7.70
N ALA A 99 13.26 -11.93 -6.86
CA ALA A 99 12.06 -11.46 -6.19
C ALA A 99 10.99 -10.98 -7.18
N LEU A 100 11.38 -10.26 -8.23
CA LEU A 100 10.49 -9.83 -9.29
C LEU A 100 9.82 -11.02 -9.99
N MET A 101 10.64 -12.00 -10.43
CA MET A 101 10.12 -13.22 -11.07
C MET A 101 9.23 -14.02 -10.13
N SER A 102 9.63 -14.15 -8.85
CA SER A 102 8.86 -14.84 -7.81
C SER A 102 7.50 -14.17 -7.57
N PHE A 103 7.46 -12.84 -7.62
CA PHE A 103 6.23 -12.09 -7.44
C PHE A 103 5.24 -12.33 -8.59
N PHE A 104 5.71 -12.39 -9.84
CA PHE A 104 4.85 -12.75 -10.96
C PHE A 104 4.29 -14.17 -10.84
N LEU A 105 5.11 -15.12 -10.41
CA LEU A 105 4.65 -16.50 -10.17
C LEU A 105 3.62 -16.56 -9.04
N PHE A 106 3.80 -15.78 -7.98
CA PHE A 106 2.86 -15.66 -6.88
C PHE A 106 1.51 -15.09 -7.34
N LEU A 107 1.50 -13.99 -8.09
CA LEU A 107 0.27 -13.40 -8.62
C LEU A 107 -0.48 -14.37 -9.53
N GLN A 108 0.26 -15.00 -10.46
CA GLN A 108 -0.36 -15.92 -11.41
C GLN A 108 -0.91 -17.17 -10.74
N ALA A 109 -0.20 -17.73 -9.76
CA ALA A 109 -0.69 -18.87 -8.98
C ALA A 109 -1.96 -18.51 -8.19
N ASN A 110 -2.01 -17.32 -7.60
CA ASN A 110 -3.18 -16.83 -6.89
C ASN A 110 -4.39 -16.68 -7.83
N ASN A 111 -4.20 -16.03 -8.98
CA ASN A 111 -5.26 -15.87 -9.99
C ASN A 111 -5.78 -17.21 -10.51
N ILE A 112 -4.89 -18.15 -10.85
CA ILE A 112 -5.28 -19.47 -11.36
C ILE A 112 -6.15 -20.22 -10.33
N VAL A 113 -5.77 -20.16 -9.04
CA VAL A 113 -6.54 -20.83 -7.99
C VAL A 113 -7.90 -20.15 -7.80
N LEU A 114 -7.96 -18.81 -7.77
CA LEU A 114 -9.24 -18.08 -7.70
C LEU A 114 -10.16 -18.42 -8.86
N ASN A 115 -9.63 -18.51 -10.07
CA ASN A 115 -10.38 -18.89 -11.26
C ASN A 115 -10.87 -20.36 -11.17
N ALA A 116 -9.99 -21.28 -10.82
CA ALA A 116 -10.31 -22.71 -10.72
C ALA A 116 -11.33 -23.00 -9.62
N THR A 117 -11.36 -22.23 -8.55
CA THR A 117 -12.35 -22.35 -7.47
C THR A 117 -13.65 -21.59 -7.73
N GLY A 118 -13.77 -20.87 -8.85
CA GLY A 118 -14.92 -20.02 -9.13
C GLY A 118 -15.06 -18.81 -8.18
N SER A 119 -13.97 -18.45 -7.50
CA SER A 119 -13.94 -17.37 -6.51
C SER A 119 -13.51 -16.03 -7.11
N LEU A 120 -13.27 -15.96 -8.42
CA LEU A 120 -12.91 -14.73 -9.09
C LEU A 120 -14.12 -13.77 -9.08
N ALA A 121 -13.94 -12.57 -8.53
CA ALA A 121 -15.02 -11.58 -8.46
C ALA A 121 -15.27 -10.94 -9.82
N ASP A 122 -16.53 -10.61 -10.10
CA ASP A 122 -16.91 -9.87 -11.30
C ASP A 122 -16.52 -8.38 -11.17
N ALA A 123 -15.70 -7.92 -12.08
CA ALA A 123 -15.23 -6.53 -12.13
C ALA A 123 -16.10 -5.63 -13.04
N SER A 124 -17.18 -6.16 -13.63
CA SER A 124 -18.02 -5.43 -14.62
C SER A 124 -18.90 -4.35 -14.00
N GLY A 125 -19.09 -4.36 -12.68
CA GLY A 125 -19.88 -3.37 -11.96
C GLY A 125 -19.21 -1.98 -11.89
N MET A 126 -20.00 -0.95 -11.59
CA MET A 126 -19.54 0.44 -11.46
C MET A 126 -18.38 0.61 -10.45
N LEU A 127 -18.31 -0.22 -9.42
CA LEU A 127 -17.28 -0.22 -8.39
C LEU A 127 -16.08 -1.13 -8.73
N GLY A 128 -16.10 -1.81 -9.87
CA GLY A 128 -15.07 -2.77 -10.24
C GLY A 128 -14.86 -3.84 -9.16
N LEU A 129 -13.63 -4.01 -8.70
CA LEU A 129 -13.29 -4.96 -7.63
C LEU A 129 -13.40 -4.37 -6.21
N THR A 130 -13.81 -3.13 -6.07
CA THR A 130 -13.91 -2.46 -4.76
C THR A 130 -14.89 -3.20 -3.84
N GLY A 131 -14.48 -3.54 -2.63
CA GLY A 131 -15.29 -4.26 -1.64
C GLY A 131 -15.34 -5.78 -1.81
N THR A 132 -14.79 -6.35 -2.90
CA THR A 132 -14.79 -7.81 -3.14
C THR A 132 -13.67 -8.55 -2.40
N GLY A 133 -12.73 -7.83 -1.78
CA GLY A 133 -11.52 -8.40 -1.21
C GLY A 133 -10.47 -8.80 -2.26
N GLN A 134 -10.68 -8.42 -3.52
CA GLN A 134 -9.77 -8.64 -4.63
C GLN A 134 -9.30 -7.30 -5.22
N SER A 135 -8.15 -7.31 -5.84
CA SER A 135 -7.55 -6.15 -6.50
C SER A 135 -6.84 -6.56 -7.78
N THR A 136 -6.55 -5.59 -8.64
CA THR A 136 -5.74 -5.81 -9.84
C THR A 136 -4.31 -5.34 -9.58
N VAL A 137 -3.37 -6.28 -9.59
CA VAL A 137 -1.93 -6.02 -9.45
C VAL A 137 -1.23 -6.39 -10.75
N MET A 138 -0.53 -5.44 -11.36
CA MET A 138 0.13 -5.62 -12.67
C MET A 138 -0.81 -6.17 -13.76
N GLY A 139 -2.09 -5.80 -13.74
CA GLY A 139 -3.10 -6.29 -14.67
C GLY A 139 -3.66 -7.68 -14.36
N ILE A 140 -3.22 -8.34 -13.29
CA ILE A 140 -3.69 -9.66 -12.87
C ILE A 140 -4.62 -9.48 -11.67
N GLN A 141 -5.83 -10.03 -11.74
CA GLN A 141 -6.78 -10.03 -10.62
C GLN A 141 -6.36 -11.06 -9.59
N VAL A 142 -6.21 -10.63 -8.34
CA VAL A 142 -5.72 -11.44 -7.22
C VAL A 142 -6.44 -11.04 -5.93
N LEU A 143 -6.27 -11.81 -4.87
CA LEU A 143 -6.67 -11.38 -3.52
C LEU A 143 -5.94 -10.10 -3.13
N ASP A 144 -6.66 -9.15 -2.58
CA ASP A 144 -6.05 -7.91 -2.08
C ASP A 144 -5.33 -8.19 -0.76
N THR A 145 -4.03 -8.35 -0.88
CA THR A 145 -3.11 -8.53 0.26
C THR A 145 -2.39 -7.24 0.62
N GLY A 146 -2.73 -6.13 -0.02
CA GLY A 146 -2.00 -4.88 0.07
C GLY A 146 -0.52 -5.09 -0.21
N VAL A 147 0.35 -4.42 0.53
CA VAL A 147 1.82 -4.61 0.43
C VAL A 147 2.32 -5.86 1.16
N PHE A 148 1.49 -6.51 1.97
CA PHE A 148 1.88 -7.64 2.83
C PHE A 148 2.40 -8.84 2.04
N GLY A 149 1.70 -9.23 0.97
CA GLY A 149 2.14 -10.32 0.10
C GLY A 149 3.54 -10.06 -0.46
N GLY A 150 3.79 -8.83 -0.90
CA GLY A 150 5.09 -8.40 -1.40
C GLY A 150 6.18 -8.40 -0.33
N ILE A 151 5.89 -7.89 0.87
CA ILE A 151 6.83 -7.89 2.00
C ILE A 151 7.23 -9.30 2.39
N ILE A 152 6.26 -10.20 2.59
CA ILE A 152 6.51 -11.58 3.00
C ILE A 152 7.35 -12.29 1.94
N LEU A 153 6.96 -12.20 0.67
CA LEU A 153 7.68 -12.85 -0.42
C LEU A 153 9.10 -12.28 -0.59
N GLY A 154 9.28 -10.97 -0.44
CA GLY A 154 10.57 -10.31 -0.47
C GLY A 154 11.50 -10.77 0.64
N CYS A 155 10.99 -10.90 1.87
CA CYS A 155 11.74 -11.43 3.01
C CYS A 155 12.16 -12.87 2.79
N ILE A 156 11.25 -13.73 2.31
CA ILE A 156 11.53 -15.13 2.00
C ILE A 156 12.59 -15.22 0.90
N THR A 157 12.43 -14.44 -0.16
CA THR A 157 13.41 -14.40 -1.27
C THR A 157 14.80 -13.99 -0.78
N GLY A 158 14.91 -12.93 0.02
CA GLY A 158 16.18 -12.49 0.60
C GLY A 158 16.82 -13.54 1.49
N ALA A 159 16.03 -14.23 2.32
CA ALA A 159 16.51 -15.33 3.19
C ALA A 159 16.99 -16.54 2.38
N VAL A 160 16.19 -16.99 1.41
CA VAL A 160 16.52 -18.11 0.51
C VAL A 160 17.78 -17.78 -0.31
N PHE A 161 17.85 -16.55 -0.84
CA PHE A 161 19.01 -16.11 -1.61
C PHE A 161 20.29 -16.13 -0.77
N ASN A 162 20.28 -15.57 0.43
CA ASN A 162 21.43 -15.57 1.32
C ASN A 162 21.91 -16.98 1.71
N LYS A 163 20.98 -17.93 1.85
CA LYS A 163 21.29 -19.31 2.26
C LYS A 163 21.82 -20.16 1.12
N TYR A 164 21.33 -19.96 -0.10
CA TYR A 164 21.52 -20.91 -1.18
C TYR A 164 22.31 -20.37 -2.39
N SER A 165 22.58 -19.06 -2.48
CA SER A 165 23.25 -18.45 -3.64
C SER A 165 24.69 -18.89 -3.89
N ASN A 166 25.35 -19.51 -2.90
CA ASN A 166 26.72 -20.00 -3.03
C ASN A 166 26.79 -21.53 -3.26
N LYS A 167 25.66 -22.23 -3.35
CA LYS A 167 25.62 -23.67 -3.57
C LYS A 167 26.13 -24.03 -4.96
N GLN A 168 27.06 -24.97 -5.02
CA GLN A 168 27.60 -25.55 -6.26
C GLN A 168 27.09 -26.99 -6.42
N PHE A 169 26.83 -27.37 -7.65
CA PHE A 169 26.37 -28.70 -8.01
C PHE A 169 27.39 -29.39 -8.93
N PRO A 170 27.37 -30.74 -9.04
CA PRO A 170 28.18 -31.49 -10.01
C PRO A 170 27.94 -30.97 -11.46
N ILE A 171 28.89 -31.29 -12.36
CA ILE A 171 28.90 -30.77 -13.74
C ILE A 171 27.54 -30.96 -14.44
N ALA A 172 26.91 -32.13 -14.27
CA ALA A 172 25.59 -32.41 -14.89
C ALA A 172 24.48 -31.47 -14.45
N LEU A 173 24.56 -30.84 -13.26
CA LEU A 173 23.61 -29.94 -12.70
C LEU A 173 24.18 -28.52 -12.51
N SER A 174 25.32 -28.24 -13.10
CA SER A 174 26.03 -26.96 -12.94
C SER A 174 25.21 -25.75 -13.41
N MET A 175 24.27 -25.96 -14.32
CA MET A 175 23.31 -24.96 -14.78
C MET A 175 22.50 -24.36 -13.63
N PHE A 176 22.23 -25.13 -12.57
CA PHE A 176 21.47 -24.67 -11.39
C PHE A 176 22.36 -24.13 -10.26
N SER A 177 23.67 -24.07 -10.46
CA SER A 177 24.61 -23.64 -9.44
C SER A 177 24.57 -22.13 -9.16
N GLY A 178 25.03 -21.75 -7.98
CA GLY A 178 25.20 -20.36 -7.58
C GLY A 178 23.88 -19.60 -7.44
N VAL A 179 23.81 -18.40 -8.01
CA VAL A 179 22.65 -17.48 -7.91
C VAL A 179 21.37 -18.00 -8.57
N ARG A 180 21.46 -19.04 -9.40
CA ARG A 180 20.31 -19.65 -10.09
C ARG A 180 19.53 -20.60 -9.18
N PHE A 181 20.21 -21.25 -8.24
CA PHE A 181 19.57 -22.22 -7.33
C PHE A 181 18.49 -21.60 -6.42
N PRO A 182 18.69 -20.42 -5.80
CA PRO A 182 17.63 -19.72 -5.11
C PRO A 182 16.36 -19.52 -5.94
N PHE A 183 16.49 -19.23 -7.24
CA PHE A 183 15.33 -19.06 -8.10
C PHE A 183 14.52 -20.34 -8.25
N LEU A 184 15.18 -21.49 -8.44
CA LEU A 184 14.49 -22.79 -8.51
C LEU A 184 13.66 -23.07 -7.24
N ILE A 185 14.22 -22.76 -6.07
CA ILE A 185 13.50 -22.87 -4.80
C ILE A 185 12.32 -21.89 -4.74
N MET A 186 12.54 -20.66 -5.17
CA MET A 186 11.52 -19.62 -5.14
C MET A 186 10.35 -19.88 -6.09
N ILE A 187 10.54 -20.58 -7.21
CA ILE A 187 9.44 -21.03 -8.08
C ILE A 187 8.43 -21.83 -7.27
N ILE A 188 8.89 -22.85 -6.55
CA ILE A 188 8.02 -23.72 -5.75
C ILE A 188 7.38 -22.96 -4.60
N ILE A 189 8.16 -22.15 -3.89
CA ILE A 189 7.65 -21.33 -2.77
C ILE A 189 6.59 -20.36 -3.26
N SER A 190 6.79 -19.69 -4.40
CA SER A 190 5.84 -18.73 -4.95
C SER A 190 4.51 -19.37 -5.34
N TRP A 191 4.55 -20.56 -5.93
CA TRP A 191 3.33 -21.32 -6.24
C TRP A 191 2.58 -21.73 -4.98
N ILE A 192 3.28 -22.28 -3.98
CA ILE A 192 2.67 -22.68 -2.71
C ILE A 192 2.09 -21.46 -1.98
N MET A 193 2.80 -20.34 -1.97
CA MET A 193 2.31 -19.12 -1.35
C MET A 193 1.11 -18.53 -2.09
N GLY A 194 1.16 -18.45 -3.43
CA GLY A 194 0.05 -17.92 -4.23
C GLY A 194 -1.24 -18.71 -4.02
N ALA A 195 -1.14 -20.05 -4.06
CA ALA A 195 -2.27 -20.93 -3.77
C ALA A 195 -2.68 -20.88 -2.28
N GLY A 196 -1.73 -20.91 -1.37
CA GLY A 196 -1.99 -20.91 0.07
C GLY A 196 -2.68 -19.63 0.55
N PHE A 197 -2.36 -18.48 -0.04
CA PHE A 197 -3.03 -17.22 0.27
C PHE A 197 -4.52 -17.24 -0.09
N CYS A 198 -4.94 -18.01 -1.11
CA CYS A 198 -6.37 -18.17 -1.41
C CYS A 198 -7.15 -18.86 -0.27
N ILE A 199 -6.47 -19.59 0.60
CA ILE A 199 -7.08 -20.27 1.75
C ILE A 199 -6.93 -19.44 3.03
N VAL A 200 -5.70 -18.92 3.27
CA VAL A 200 -5.35 -18.27 4.54
C VAL A 200 -5.84 -16.81 4.60
N TRP A 201 -5.87 -16.12 3.47
CA TRP A 201 -6.15 -14.69 3.44
C TRP A 201 -7.65 -14.33 3.59
N PRO A 202 -8.63 -15.05 2.99
CA PRO A 202 -10.06 -14.73 3.15
C PRO A 202 -10.53 -14.68 4.60
N PRO A 203 -10.15 -15.60 5.50
CA PRO A 203 -10.46 -15.46 6.93
C PRO A 203 -9.91 -14.16 7.56
N VAL A 204 -8.71 -13.71 7.15
CA VAL A 204 -8.13 -12.44 7.61
C VAL A 204 -8.97 -11.26 7.12
N GLN A 205 -9.36 -11.27 5.84
CA GLN A 205 -10.26 -10.26 5.28
C GLN A 205 -11.62 -10.26 5.97
N GLY A 206 -12.19 -11.44 6.22
CA GLY A 206 -13.46 -11.60 6.96
C GLY A 206 -13.39 -11.02 8.37
N ALA A 207 -12.30 -11.25 9.10
CA ALA A 207 -12.09 -10.66 10.42
C ALA A 207 -12.03 -9.13 10.35
N ILE A 208 -11.34 -8.58 9.37
CA ILE A 208 -11.25 -7.12 9.15
C ILE A 208 -12.63 -6.54 8.80
N SER A 209 -13.39 -7.19 7.92
CA SER A 209 -14.76 -6.77 7.55
C SER A 209 -15.70 -6.81 8.76
N SER A 210 -15.57 -7.81 9.64
CA SER A 210 -16.34 -7.87 10.89
C SER A 210 -16.03 -6.69 11.81
N VAL A 211 -14.78 -6.26 11.87
CA VAL A 211 -14.38 -5.04 12.60
C VAL A 211 -15.06 -3.80 12.01
N ALA A 212 -15.14 -3.69 10.68
CA ALA A 212 -15.84 -2.58 10.02
C ALA A 212 -17.34 -2.53 10.38
N GLY A 213 -18.00 -3.70 10.50
CA GLY A 213 -19.38 -3.81 11.00
C GLY A 213 -19.54 -3.26 12.43
N ILE A 214 -18.66 -3.70 13.35
CA ILE A 214 -18.65 -3.22 14.74
C ILE A 214 -18.43 -1.70 14.81
N ILE A 215 -17.55 -1.17 13.98
CA ILE A 215 -17.27 0.26 13.88
C ILE A 215 -18.55 1.04 13.55
N LYS A 216 -19.31 0.58 12.56
CA LYS A 216 -20.56 1.22 12.14
C LYS A 216 -21.59 1.28 13.27
N GLU A 217 -21.75 0.17 14.01
CA GLU A 217 -22.75 0.06 15.09
C GLU A 217 -22.36 0.82 16.37
N SER A 218 -21.08 1.17 16.55
CA SER A 218 -20.56 1.77 17.77
C SER A 218 -20.64 3.32 17.81
N GLY A 219 -21.24 3.96 16.82
CA GLY A 219 -21.40 5.42 16.78
C GLY A 219 -20.07 6.19 16.87
N ASN A 220 -19.97 7.19 17.77
CA ASN A 220 -18.76 8.01 17.91
C ASN A 220 -17.53 7.22 18.35
N ILE A 221 -17.70 6.17 19.18
CA ILE A 221 -16.59 5.29 19.57
C ILE A 221 -16.12 4.51 18.33
N GLY A 222 -17.03 4.04 17.52
CA GLY A 222 -16.73 3.38 16.25
C GLY A 222 -15.95 4.30 15.31
N LEU A 223 -16.34 5.56 15.20
CA LEU A 223 -15.62 6.54 14.38
C LEU A 223 -14.18 6.76 14.87
N PHE A 224 -13.97 6.82 16.20
CA PHE A 224 -12.64 6.89 16.79
C PHE A 224 -11.81 5.63 16.46
N ILE A 225 -12.38 4.45 16.66
CA ILE A 225 -11.72 3.17 16.34
C ILE A 225 -11.39 3.09 14.85
N TYR A 226 -12.30 3.54 13.99
CA TYR A 226 -12.09 3.62 12.54
C TYR A 226 -10.87 4.48 12.17
N GLY A 227 -10.80 5.70 12.73
CA GLY A 227 -9.66 6.59 12.50
C GLY A 227 -8.33 6.00 12.97
N MET A 228 -8.34 5.42 14.19
CA MET A 228 -7.17 4.77 14.78
C MET A 228 -6.69 3.57 13.94
N LEU A 229 -7.59 2.66 13.57
CA LEU A 229 -7.25 1.48 12.77
C LEU A 229 -6.78 1.86 11.37
N ASN A 230 -7.42 2.85 10.74
CA ASN A 230 -6.93 3.37 9.47
C ASN A 230 -5.46 3.80 9.58
N LYS A 231 -5.12 4.61 10.58
CA LYS A 231 -3.75 5.08 10.77
C LYS A 231 -2.76 3.96 11.08
N LEU A 232 -3.12 3.05 11.99
CA LEU A 232 -2.26 1.91 12.35
C LEU A 232 -2.00 0.97 11.16
N LEU A 233 -2.95 0.86 10.23
CA LEU A 233 -2.85 -0.06 9.10
C LEU A 233 -2.27 0.58 7.84
N VAL A 234 -2.16 1.92 7.74
CA VAL A 234 -1.52 2.59 6.60
C VAL A 234 -0.16 2.00 6.26
N PRO A 235 0.78 1.83 7.22
CA PRO A 235 2.09 1.27 6.90
C PRO A 235 2.06 -0.15 6.33
N THR A 236 0.99 -0.90 6.58
CA THR A 236 0.82 -2.27 6.06
C THR A 236 0.08 -2.33 4.73
N GLY A 237 -0.53 -1.21 4.31
CA GLY A 237 -1.45 -1.15 3.17
C GLY A 237 -2.81 -1.82 3.41
N LEU A 238 -3.05 -2.37 4.60
CA LEU A 238 -4.30 -3.05 4.93
C LEU A 238 -5.44 -2.09 5.31
N HIS A 239 -5.17 -0.81 5.46
CA HIS A 239 -6.19 0.21 5.76
C HIS A 239 -7.30 0.22 4.72
N HIS A 240 -7.00 -0.13 3.45
CA HIS A 240 -7.99 -0.28 2.40
C HIS A 240 -9.10 -1.30 2.75
N LEU A 241 -8.76 -2.37 3.46
CA LEU A 241 -9.73 -3.40 3.85
C LEU A 241 -10.75 -2.88 4.88
N ILE A 242 -10.38 -1.87 5.68
CA ILE A 242 -11.27 -1.26 6.67
C ILE A 242 -12.07 -0.11 6.06
N TYR A 243 -11.41 0.81 5.33
CA TYR A 243 -12.13 1.98 4.85
C TYR A 243 -12.98 1.68 3.62
N THR A 244 -12.58 0.75 2.75
CA THR A 244 -13.29 0.47 1.50
C THR A 244 -14.75 0.06 1.72
N PRO A 245 -15.08 -0.89 2.61
CA PRO A 245 -16.48 -1.22 2.89
C PRO A 245 -17.30 -0.02 3.37
N LEU A 246 -16.75 0.80 4.26
CA LEU A 246 -17.44 1.98 4.78
C LEU A 246 -17.55 3.11 3.75
N GLN A 247 -16.56 3.24 2.87
CA GLN A 247 -16.56 4.31 1.85
C GLN A 247 -17.43 4.00 0.64
N PHE A 248 -17.51 2.72 0.21
CA PHE A 248 -18.03 2.36 -1.11
C PHE A 248 -19.08 1.23 -1.10
N SER A 249 -19.55 0.76 0.06
CA SER A 249 -20.66 -0.19 0.17
C SER A 249 -21.76 0.35 1.08
N ASP A 250 -22.87 -0.37 1.14
CA ASP A 250 -24.02 -0.10 2.01
C ASP A 250 -23.67 -0.09 3.51
N MET A 251 -22.56 -0.70 3.89
CA MET A 251 -22.02 -0.61 5.25
C MET A 251 -21.73 0.84 5.67
N GLY A 252 -21.33 1.71 4.74
CA GLY A 252 -21.10 3.13 4.97
C GLY A 252 -22.38 3.99 4.99
N GLY A 253 -23.52 3.36 4.74
CA GLY A 253 -24.84 4.02 4.66
C GLY A 253 -25.42 3.97 3.24
N THR A 254 -26.70 4.34 3.15
CA THR A 254 -27.42 4.46 1.88
C THR A 254 -28.21 5.78 1.85
N LEU A 255 -28.25 6.41 0.69
CA LEU A 255 -29.04 7.61 0.42
C LEU A 255 -29.93 7.36 -0.80
N THR A 256 -31.24 7.55 -0.66
CA THR A 256 -32.16 7.39 -1.76
C THR A 256 -32.46 8.75 -2.39
N LEU A 257 -32.21 8.89 -3.69
CA LEU A 257 -32.48 10.08 -4.47
C LEU A 257 -33.38 9.71 -5.66
N GLY A 258 -34.68 10.00 -5.56
CA GLY A 258 -35.66 9.53 -6.53
C GLY A 258 -35.65 8.01 -6.62
N ASP A 259 -35.42 7.45 -7.82
CA ASP A 259 -35.35 6.00 -8.06
C ASP A 259 -33.95 5.41 -7.89
N GLN A 260 -32.94 6.20 -7.51
CA GLN A 260 -31.58 5.73 -7.34
C GLN A 260 -31.22 5.59 -5.86
N VAL A 261 -30.60 4.46 -5.51
CA VAL A 261 -29.99 4.23 -4.20
C VAL A 261 -28.49 4.37 -4.32
N ILE A 262 -27.94 5.34 -3.61
CA ILE A 262 -26.50 5.63 -3.52
C ILE A 262 -26.00 4.96 -2.25
N ALA A 263 -24.98 4.12 -2.35
CA ALA A 263 -24.39 3.40 -1.23
C ALA A 263 -22.94 3.84 -0.96
N GLY A 264 -22.58 3.91 0.31
CA GLY A 264 -21.23 4.24 0.77
C GLY A 264 -21.05 5.72 1.14
N ALA A 265 -20.23 5.94 2.16
CA ALA A 265 -19.99 7.26 2.71
C ALA A 265 -19.46 8.28 1.68
N TYR A 266 -18.58 7.84 0.77
CA TYR A 266 -18.00 8.73 -0.25
C TYR A 266 -19.02 9.15 -1.33
N PRO A 267 -19.73 8.23 -2.03
CA PRO A 267 -20.77 8.61 -2.99
C PRO A 267 -21.90 9.43 -2.37
N ILE A 268 -22.31 9.11 -1.14
CA ILE A 268 -23.32 9.90 -0.41
C ILE A 268 -22.83 11.32 -0.21
N ARG A 269 -21.61 11.54 0.28
CA ARG A 269 -21.05 12.86 0.46
C ARG A 269 -20.99 13.66 -0.85
N VAL A 270 -20.59 13.02 -1.95
CA VAL A 270 -20.54 13.68 -3.26
C VAL A 270 -21.95 14.11 -3.70
N ALA A 271 -22.95 13.26 -3.49
CA ALA A 271 -24.34 13.59 -3.79
C ALA A 271 -24.87 14.74 -2.91
N GLU A 272 -24.62 14.69 -1.60
CA GLU A 272 -25.03 15.73 -0.64
C GLU A 272 -24.34 17.08 -0.89
N MET A 273 -23.09 17.09 -1.37
CA MET A 273 -22.40 18.33 -1.77
C MET A 273 -23.08 19.03 -2.95
N ALA A 274 -23.82 18.29 -3.78
CA ALA A 274 -24.62 18.87 -4.87
C ALA A 274 -25.98 19.41 -4.39
N MET A 275 -26.40 19.04 -3.16
CA MET A 275 -27.66 19.49 -2.56
C MET A 275 -27.40 20.76 -1.74
N THR A 276 -27.86 21.89 -2.24
CA THR A 276 -27.73 23.17 -1.51
C THR A 276 -28.67 23.24 -0.33
N GLY A 277 -28.15 23.61 0.86
CA GLY A 277 -28.95 23.93 2.04
C GLY A 277 -29.37 22.72 2.91
N GLN A 278 -28.88 21.49 2.61
CA GLN A 278 -29.12 20.33 3.46
C GLN A 278 -27.87 20.01 4.32
N PRO A 279 -28.03 19.61 5.60
CA PRO A 279 -26.92 19.14 6.40
C PRO A 279 -26.43 17.80 5.85
N PHE A 280 -25.12 17.53 6.02
CA PHE A 280 -24.55 16.23 5.71
C PHE A 280 -25.09 15.13 6.64
N SER A 281 -25.35 13.95 6.08
CA SER A 281 -25.75 12.78 6.87
C SER A 281 -24.61 12.23 7.71
N ASP A 282 -24.95 11.45 8.74
CA ASP A 282 -23.96 10.81 9.63
C ASP A 282 -23.01 9.87 8.89
N SER A 283 -23.43 9.29 7.77
CA SER A 283 -22.58 8.48 6.90
C SER A 283 -21.32 9.22 6.44
N THR A 284 -21.40 10.55 6.26
CA THR A 284 -20.26 11.34 5.80
C THR A 284 -19.17 11.52 6.85
N TYR A 285 -19.43 11.22 8.12
CA TYR A 285 -18.39 11.24 9.16
C TYR A 285 -17.25 10.26 8.89
N PHE A 286 -17.52 9.14 8.21
CA PHE A 286 -16.45 8.24 7.78
C PHE A 286 -15.48 8.85 6.75
N ASN A 287 -15.82 9.97 6.13
CA ASN A 287 -14.91 10.74 5.27
C ASN A 287 -14.03 11.74 6.04
N SER A 288 -14.33 12.00 7.32
CA SER A 288 -13.64 13.03 8.12
C SER A 288 -12.17 12.71 8.37
N TYR A 289 -11.75 11.44 8.27
CA TYR A 289 -10.35 11.05 8.42
C TYR A 289 -9.41 11.75 7.42
N THR A 290 -9.94 12.20 6.28
CA THR A 290 -9.17 12.94 5.27
C THR A 290 -8.60 14.25 5.83
N PHE A 291 -9.29 14.91 6.76
CA PHE A 291 -8.78 16.09 7.44
C PHE A 291 -7.57 15.80 8.31
N ASN A 292 -7.49 14.60 8.87
CA ASN A 292 -6.36 14.15 9.67
C ASN A 292 -5.08 13.92 8.83
N ASN A 293 -5.19 13.96 7.50
CA ASN A 293 -4.05 13.80 6.60
C ASN A 293 -3.36 15.14 6.28
N LEU A 294 -3.98 16.28 6.55
CA LEU A 294 -3.40 17.58 6.22
C LEU A 294 -2.50 18.12 7.34
N TRP A 295 -3.09 18.43 8.48
CA TRP A 295 -2.42 19.18 9.55
C TRP A 295 -1.39 18.37 10.35
N PRO A 296 -1.68 17.12 10.73
CA PRO A 296 -0.73 16.33 11.52
C PRO A 296 0.60 16.11 10.81
N TYR A 297 0.61 15.89 9.51
CA TYR A 297 1.85 15.63 8.77
C TYR A 297 2.77 16.84 8.67
N ILE A 298 2.22 18.04 8.70
CA ILE A 298 3.03 19.26 8.86
C ILE A 298 3.70 19.24 10.23
N GLY A 299 2.94 18.99 11.30
CA GLY A 299 3.48 18.94 12.65
C GLY A 299 4.53 17.84 12.85
N ILE A 300 4.24 16.63 12.38
CA ILE A 300 5.17 15.49 12.43
C ILE A 300 6.47 15.82 11.68
N GLY A 301 6.36 16.37 10.48
CA GLY A 301 7.53 16.73 9.69
C GLY A 301 8.37 17.82 10.33
N LEU A 302 7.74 18.85 10.90
CA LEU A 302 8.44 19.88 11.65
C LEU A 302 9.14 19.30 12.88
N ALA A 303 8.50 18.37 13.59
CA ALA A 303 9.12 17.68 14.73
C ALA A 303 10.37 16.89 14.31
N PHE A 304 10.31 16.14 13.20
CA PHE A 304 11.50 15.45 12.66
C PHE A 304 12.65 16.41 12.35
N ILE A 305 12.36 17.55 11.72
CA ILE A 305 13.38 18.55 11.38
C ILE A 305 13.95 19.19 12.65
N TYR A 306 13.10 19.51 13.62
CA TYR A 306 13.50 20.15 14.87
C TYR A 306 14.38 19.24 15.72
N THR A 307 14.01 17.97 15.87
CA THR A 307 14.70 16.98 16.70
C THR A 307 15.93 16.36 16.03
N ALA A 308 16.15 16.62 14.75
CA ALA A 308 17.30 16.11 14.03
C ALA A 308 18.64 16.59 14.64
N TYR A 309 19.63 15.68 14.70
CA TYR A 309 20.98 16.03 15.15
C TYR A 309 21.57 17.18 14.32
N LYS A 310 22.29 18.09 14.97
CA LYS A 310 22.83 19.33 14.35
C LYS A 310 23.53 19.10 13.01
N GLY A 311 24.33 18.03 12.89
CA GLY A 311 25.06 17.69 11.64
C GLY A 311 24.20 17.07 10.53
N ASN A 312 22.95 16.69 10.82
CA ASN A 312 22.04 16.01 9.87
C ASN A 312 20.81 16.85 9.50
N LYS A 313 20.66 18.05 10.05
CA LYS A 313 19.44 18.87 9.83
C LYS A 313 19.12 19.09 8.36
N ASP A 314 20.10 19.41 7.53
CA ASP A 314 19.86 19.70 6.12
C ASP A 314 19.51 18.42 5.33
N LYS A 315 20.14 17.30 5.67
CA LYS A 315 19.76 15.99 5.12
C LYS A 315 18.34 15.61 5.52
N THR A 316 17.96 15.85 6.77
CA THR A 316 16.60 15.60 7.26
C THR A 316 15.59 16.49 6.55
N LYS A 317 15.84 17.79 6.40
CA LYS A 317 14.99 18.70 5.62
C LYS A 317 14.78 18.21 4.19
N ALA A 318 15.87 17.82 3.51
CA ALA A 318 15.81 17.34 2.13
C ALA A 318 14.92 16.10 1.94
N VAL A 319 14.78 15.27 2.96
CA VAL A 319 13.88 14.10 2.93
C VAL A 319 12.48 14.46 3.40
N ILE A 320 12.35 15.19 4.50
CA ILE A 320 11.07 15.41 5.19
C ILE A 320 10.19 16.44 4.45
N ILE A 321 10.76 17.50 3.90
CA ILE A 321 9.95 18.52 3.22
C ILE A 321 9.18 17.93 2.02
N PRO A 322 9.79 17.15 1.12
CA PRO A 322 9.06 16.46 0.07
C PRO A 322 7.94 15.56 0.59
N LEU A 323 8.19 14.84 1.71
CA LEU A 323 7.18 13.97 2.31
C LEU A 323 5.99 14.76 2.87
N ILE A 324 6.23 15.91 3.52
CA ILE A 324 5.15 16.80 3.97
C ILE A 324 4.33 17.27 2.77
N ILE A 325 4.98 17.75 1.72
CA ILE A 325 4.31 18.26 0.51
C ILE A 325 3.45 17.15 -0.12
N THR A 326 4.00 15.94 -0.24
CA THR A 326 3.28 14.79 -0.80
C THR A 326 2.07 14.42 0.06
N ALA A 327 2.23 14.31 1.39
CA ALA A 327 1.14 13.98 2.29
C ALA A 327 0.01 15.02 2.25
N VAL A 328 0.38 16.30 2.26
CA VAL A 328 -0.57 17.43 2.32
C VAL A 328 -1.30 17.65 0.99
N LEU A 329 -0.59 17.62 -0.15
CA LEU A 329 -1.16 17.98 -1.44
C LEU A 329 -1.71 16.78 -2.22
N SER A 330 -1.11 15.61 -2.07
CA SER A 330 -1.53 14.39 -2.81
C SER A 330 -2.29 13.41 -1.93
N CYS A 331 -2.40 13.64 -0.61
CA CYS A 331 -2.94 12.70 0.38
C CYS A 331 -2.24 11.33 0.37
N VAL A 332 -1.02 11.24 -0.15
CA VAL A 332 -0.18 10.03 -0.13
C VAL A 332 0.68 10.10 1.13
N THR A 333 0.20 9.44 2.19
CA THR A 333 0.78 9.56 3.53
C THR A 333 1.71 8.41 3.89
N GLU A 334 1.63 7.30 3.19
CA GLU A 334 2.36 6.06 3.45
C GLU A 334 3.86 6.26 3.67
N PRO A 335 4.57 7.06 2.86
CA PRO A 335 6.00 7.26 3.06
C PRO A 335 6.35 7.94 4.39
N MET A 336 5.50 8.88 4.83
CA MET A 336 5.67 9.57 6.10
C MET A 336 5.29 8.67 7.29
N ASP A 337 4.18 7.92 7.17
CA ASP A 337 3.71 6.99 8.18
C ASP A 337 4.73 5.87 8.44
N PHE A 338 5.34 5.33 7.39
CA PHE A 338 6.43 4.37 7.53
C PHE A 338 7.63 4.97 8.28
N LEU A 339 8.07 6.15 7.88
CA LEU A 339 9.18 6.81 8.55
C LEU A 339 8.84 7.03 10.03
N PHE A 340 7.61 7.46 10.32
CA PHE A 340 7.15 7.76 11.67
C PHE A 340 7.08 6.50 12.54
N VAL A 341 6.51 5.40 12.03
CA VAL A 341 6.43 4.11 12.74
C VAL A 341 7.80 3.60 13.15
N PHE A 342 8.81 3.74 12.29
CA PHE A 342 10.15 3.22 12.59
C PHE A 342 11.01 4.19 13.41
N ALA A 343 10.81 5.49 13.28
CA ALA A 343 11.57 6.49 14.03
C ALA A 343 11.03 6.68 15.45
N ALA A 344 9.71 6.64 15.63
CA ALA A 344 9.05 6.90 16.90
C ALA A 344 7.76 6.08 17.06
N PRO A 345 7.85 4.73 17.22
CA PRO A 345 6.69 3.83 17.21
C PRO A 345 5.65 4.16 18.28
N VAL A 346 6.07 4.56 19.47
CA VAL A 346 5.15 4.94 20.56
C VAL A 346 4.34 6.18 20.18
N LEU A 347 5.00 7.19 19.63
CA LEU A 347 4.32 8.41 19.19
C LEU A 347 3.41 8.16 17.99
N PHE A 348 3.77 7.21 17.11
CA PHE A 348 2.91 6.79 16.01
C PHE A 348 1.60 6.16 16.51
N VAL A 349 1.66 5.33 17.55
CA VAL A 349 0.45 4.72 18.15
C VAL A 349 -0.42 5.78 18.82
N VAL A 350 0.17 6.83 19.39
CA VAL A 350 -0.58 7.94 20.00
C VAL A 350 -1.22 8.84 18.95
N HIS A 351 -0.55 9.01 17.80
CA HIS A 351 -1.06 9.79 16.64
C HIS A 351 -2.25 9.12 15.99
#